data_79018a00a09343c069ad2e0aedecbd0a
#
_entry.id   79018a00a09343c069ad2e0aedecbd0a
#
_cell.length_a   1.000
_cell.length_b   1.000
_cell.length_c   1.000
_cell.angle_alpha   90.00
_cell.angle_beta   90.00
_cell.angle_gamma   90.00
#
_symmetry.space_group_name_H-M   'P 1'
#
loop_
_entity.id
_entity.type
_entity.pdbx_description
1 polymer ?
#
loop_
_entity_poly.entity_id
_entity_poly.type
_entity_poly.pdbx_seq_one_letter_code
_entity_poly.pdbx_strand_id
1 'polypeptide(L)'
;ALRSRLLDINPNANITALQKIYNADNAASFNMEEYDFIIDAIDSLAEKTDLIMRATSLPDHITFISSMGAALRSDPFMIRKAEFWKVQGDPLARAIRKKFRHQNIKPARKFLCVYSEEKPKANLGQDHSCGTSDCICNNTKWNSSKAQINGSLCHITSIFGMSIAGIVVNTVIGE
;
A
#
# COMPACT_ATOMS: atom_id res chain seq x y z
N ALA A 1 -13.65 -10.12 -10.67
CA ALA A 1 -13.38 -11.32 -9.85
C ALA A 1 -13.58 -11.03 -8.35
N LEU A 2 -12.79 -10.13 -7.69
CA LEU A 2 -12.87 -9.94 -6.22
C LEU A 2 -14.22 -9.39 -5.77
N ARG A 3 -14.78 -8.37 -6.45
CA ARG A 3 -16.10 -7.82 -6.13
C ARG A 3 -17.20 -8.89 -6.12
N SER A 4 -17.22 -9.78 -7.11
CA SER A 4 -18.21 -10.89 -7.17
C SER A 4 -18.08 -11.79 -5.94
N ARG A 5 -16.87 -12.23 -5.61
CA ARG A 5 -16.63 -13.08 -4.43
C ARG A 5 -17.02 -12.41 -3.11
N LEU A 6 -16.80 -11.12 -2.97
CA LEU A 6 -17.18 -10.39 -1.76
C LEU A 6 -18.71 -10.29 -1.64
N LEU A 7 -19.44 -10.13 -2.75
CA LEU A 7 -20.90 -10.14 -2.77
C LEU A 7 -21.47 -11.54 -2.53
N ASP A 8 -20.76 -12.61 -2.92
CA ASP A 8 -21.13 -13.99 -2.57
C ASP A 8 -21.05 -14.23 -1.06
N ILE A 9 -20.09 -13.58 -0.37
CA ILE A 9 -19.92 -13.67 1.10
C ILE A 9 -20.95 -12.79 1.82
N ASN A 10 -21.14 -11.55 1.37
CA ASN A 10 -22.11 -10.62 1.92
C ASN A 10 -22.90 -9.93 0.80
N PRO A 11 -24.07 -10.46 0.42
CA PRO A 11 -24.90 -9.91 -0.67
C PRO A 11 -25.35 -8.47 -0.43
N ASN A 12 -25.43 -8.04 0.84
CA ASN A 12 -25.88 -6.70 1.22
C ASN A 12 -24.74 -5.67 1.28
N ALA A 13 -23.50 -6.07 1.00
CA ALA A 13 -22.37 -5.15 1.03
C ALA A 13 -22.44 -4.17 -0.15
N ASN A 14 -22.28 -2.88 0.13
CA ASN A 14 -22.11 -1.87 -0.91
C ASN A 14 -20.64 -1.84 -1.35
N ILE A 15 -20.35 -2.44 -2.50
CA ILE A 15 -18.97 -2.56 -3.01
C ILE A 15 -18.83 -1.83 -4.34
N THR A 16 -18.04 -0.77 -4.33
CA THR A 16 -17.66 -0.02 -5.52
C THR A 16 -16.22 -0.38 -5.92
N ALA A 17 -16.07 -0.96 -7.11
CA ALA A 17 -14.75 -1.27 -7.68
C ALA A 17 -14.40 -0.23 -8.75
N LEU A 18 -13.40 0.59 -8.49
CA LEU A 18 -12.94 1.64 -9.40
C LEU A 18 -11.67 1.19 -10.11
N GLN A 19 -11.72 1.06 -11.45
CA GLN A 19 -10.52 0.86 -12.27
C GLN A 19 -9.90 2.23 -12.58
N LYS A 20 -9.22 2.80 -11.57
CA LYS A 20 -8.72 4.17 -11.63
C LYS A 20 -7.33 4.25 -11.00
N ILE A 21 -6.40 4.94 -11.66
CA ILE A 21 -5.09 5.25 -11.09
C ILE A 21 -5.28 6.42 -10.11
N TYR A 22 -4.83 6.24 -8.88
CA TYR A 22 -4.73 7.34 -7.93
C TYR A 22 -3.52 8.22 -8.26
N ASN A 23 -3.70 9.53 -8.27
CA ASN A 23 -2.64 10.52 -8.34
C ASN A 23 -3.11 11.84 -7.68
N ALA A 24 -2.20 12.81 -7.57
CA ALA A 24 -2.49 14.09 -6.94
C ALA A 24 -3.63 14.87 -7.62
N ASP A 25 -3.77 14.75 -8.95
CA ASP A 25 -4.76 15.51 -9.72
C ASP A 25 -6.19 15.00 -9.52
N ASN A 26 -6.33 13.69 -9.27
CA ASN A 26 -7.64 13.05 -9.11
C ASN A 26 -7.98 12.64 -7.68
N ALA A 27 -7.09 12.91 -6.72
CA ALA A 27 -7.25 12.48 -5.33
C ALA A 27 -8.58 12.91 -4.70
N ALA A 28 -9.06 14.12 -5.01
CA ALA A 28 -10.35 14.64 -4.53
C ALA A 28 -11.54 13.78 -4.98
N SER A 29 -11.44 13.11 -6.13
CA SER A 29 -12.54 12.29 -6.66
C SER A 29 -12.73 10.94 -5.95
N PHE A 30 -11.93 10.66 -4.93
CA PHE A 30 -12.08 9.47 -4.10
C PHE A 30 -12.86 9.73 -2.80
N ASN A 31 -13.25 10.98 -2.52
CA ASN A 31 -14.07 11.38 -1.37
C ASN A 31 -13.61 10.71 -0.07
N MET A 32 -12.31 10.83 0.23
CA MET A 32 -11.69 10.08 1.34
C MET A 32 -12.31 10.41 2.70
N GLU A 33 -12.92 11.57 2.85
CA GLU A 33 -13.64 12.02 4.04
C GLU A 33 -14.93 11.25 4.35
N GLU A 34 -15.45 10.49 3.39
CA GLU A 34 -16.68 9.69 3.57
C GLU A 34 -16.42 8.31 4.19
N TYR A 35 -15.15 7.96 4.48
CA TYR A 35 -14.77 6.63 4.97
C TYR A 35 -14.26 6.68 6.41
N ASP A 36 -14.56 5.66 7.19
CA ASP A 36 -13.99 5.46 8.53
C ASP A 36 -12.56 4.91 8.47
N PHE A 37 -12.24 4.17 7.41
CA PHE A 37 -10.93 3.53 7.21
C PHE A 37 -10.41 3.80 5.80
N ILE A 38 -9.14 4.18 5.74
CA ILE A 38 -8.39 4.28 4.48
C ILE A 38 -7.22 3.32 4.55
N ILE A 39 -7.17 2.36 3.61
CA ILE A 39 -6.08 1.39 3.50
C ILE A 39 -5.23 1.74 2.28
N ASP A 40 -3.98 2.03 2.51
CA ASP A 40 -3.00 2.27 1.47
C ASP A 40 -2.19 1.01 1.17
N ALA A 41 -2.36 0.48 -0.03
CA ALA A 41 -1.58 -0.64 -0.57
C ALA A 41 -0.83 -0.26 -1.88
N ILE A 42 -0.62 1.04 -2.10
CA ILE A 42 0.09 1.57 -3.28
C ILE A 42 1.59 1.26 -3.14
N ASP A 43 2.24 0.81 -4.21
CA ASP A 43 3.68 0.52 -4.24
C ASP A 43 4.52 1.63 -4.90
N SER A 44 3.90 2.58 -5.59
CA SER A 44 4.59 3.72 -6.20
C SER A 44 4.88 4.82 -5.18
N LEU A 45 6.10 5.31 -5.17
CA LEU A 45 6.58 6.25 -4.15
C LEU A 45 5.87 7.61 -4.18
N ALA A 46 5.55 8.11 -5.37
CA ALA A 46 4.96 9.43 -5.53
C ALA A 46 3.51 9.44 -5.02
N GLU A 47 2.70 8.52 -5.51
CA GLU A 47 1.28 8.39 -5.19
C GLU A 47 1.07 8.00 -3.72
N LYS A 48 1.88 7.05 -3.22
CA LYS A 48 1.86 6.67 -1.80
C LYS A 48 2.20 7.85 -0.89
N THR A 49 3.18 8.65 -1.25
CA THR A 49 3.57 9.85 -0.48
C THR A 49 2.43 10.87 -0.45
N ASP A 50 1.79 11.13 -1.59
CA ASP A 50 0.64 12.04 -1.69
C ASP A 50 -0.54 11.53 -0.86
N LEU A 51 -0.87 10.23 -0.98
CA LEU A 51 -1.96 9.62 -0.21
C LEU A 51 -1.71 9.71 1.30
N ILE A 52 -0.49 9.43 1.77
CA ILE A 52 -0.13 9.56 3.19
C ILE A 52 -0.36 11.00 3.67
N MET A 53 0.10 12.00 2.92
CA MET A 53 -0.06 13.39 3.31
C MET A 53 -1.54 13.79 3.40
N ARG A 54 -2.35 13.41 2.43
CA ARG A 54 -3.79 13.71 2.42
C ARG A 54 -4.53 12.97 3.52
N ALA A 55 -4.37 11.65 3.61
CA ALA A 55 -5.09 10.81 4.57
C ALA A 55 -4.75 11.19 6.02
N THR A 56 -3.52 11.59 6.30
CA THR A 56 -3.14 12.04 7.66
C THR A 56 -3.63 13.44 7.99
N SER A 57 -4.08 14.23 7.02
CA SER A 57 -4.67 15.56 7.23
C SER A 57 -6.21 15.52 7.39
N LEU A 58 -6.83 14.35 7.17
CA LEU A 58 -8.27 14.15 7.38
C LEU A 58 -8.61 14.14 8.88
N PRO A 59 -9.90 14.27 9.26
CA PRO A 59 -10.34 14.22 10.65
C PRO A 59 -9.86 12.96 11.39
N ASP A 60 -9.65 13.07 12.70
CA ASP A 60 -9.03 12.02 13.54
C ASP A 60 -9.85 10.75 13.67
N HIS A 61 -11.17 10.80 13.41
CA HIS A 61 -12.02 9.61 13.41
C HIS A 61 -11.71 8.67 12.23
N ILE A 62 -11.09 9.18 11.16
CA ILE A 62 -10.73 8.37 9.98
C ILE A 62 -9.41 7.67 10.25
N THR A 63 -9.44 6.36 10.37
CA THR A 63 -8.25 5.54 10.60
C THR A 63 -7.50 5.30 9.29
N PHE A 64 -6.23 5.69 9.25
CA PHE A 64 -5.35 5.45 8.10
C PHE A 64 -4.31 4.37 8.42
N ILE A 65 -4.23 3.34 7.56
CA ILE A 65 -3.27 2.23 7.68
C ILE A 65 -2.54 2.07 6.34
N SER A 66 -1.22 1.96 6.38
CA SER A 66 -0.41 1.80 5.16
C SER A 66 0.34 0.46 5.15
N SER A 67 0.22 -0.27 4.06
CA SER A 67 1.05 -1.43 3.75
C SER A 67 2.39 -0.98 3.20
N MET A 68 3.49 -1.43 3.81
CA MET A 68 4.84 -1.17 3.27
C MET A 68 5.25 -2.23 2.23
N GLY A 69 6.53 -2.33 1.91
CA GLY A 69 7.02 -3.22 0.87
C GLY A 69 6.88 -4.71 1.24
N ALA A 70 6.14 -5.47 0.44
CA ALA A 70 5.95 -6.92 0.61
C ALA A 70 6.78 -7.76 -0.38
N ALA A 71 7.30 -7.16 -1.44
CA ALA A 71 8.05 -7.87 -2.47
C ALA A 71 9.43 -8.36 -2.00
N LEU A 72 9.92 -9.44 -2.63
CA LEU A 72 11.22 -10.06 -2.37
C LEU A 72 11.41 -10.58 -0.93
N ARG A 73 10.32 -10.95 -0.26
CA ARG A 73 10.28 -11.48 1.10
C ARG A 73 9.65 -12.87 1.11
N SER A 74 9.99 -13.69 2.08
CA SER A 74 9.52 -15.08 2.19
C SER A 74 9.19 -15.52 3.61
N ASP A 75 9.64 -14.79 4.62
CA ASP A 75 9.40 -15.14 6.02
C ASP A 75 8.16 -14.39 6.58
N PRO A 76 7.02 -15.08 6.74
CA PRO A 76 5.81 -14.48 7.27
C PRO A 76 5.93 -14.09 8.76
N PHE A 77 6.82 -14.72 9.52
CA PHE A 77 6.99 -14.45 10.94
C PHE A 77 7.75 -13.15 11.23
N MET A 78 8.33 -12.54 10.22
CA MET A 78 8.96 -11.21 10.31
C MET A 78 8.01 -10.06 10.00
N ILE A 79 6.72 -10.34 9.73
CA ILE A 79 5.72 -9.31 9.50
C ILE A 79 5.30 -8.68 10.84
N ARG A 80 5.26 -7.35 10.87
CA ARG A 80 5.03 -6.54 12.08
C ARG A 80 4.07 -5.40 11.78
N LYS A 81 3.47 -4.85 12.84
CA LYS A 81 2.81 -3.54 12.82
C LYS A 81 3.60 -2.53 13.64
N ALA A 82 3.74 -1.32 13.15
CA ALA A 82 4.35 -0.22 13.89
C ALA A 82 3.82 1.13 13.39
N GLU A 83 3.99 2.15 14.20
CA GLU A 83 3.86 3.53 13.75
C GLU A 83 4.96 3.83 12.70
N PHE A 84 4.63 4.61 11.68
CA PHE A 84 5.46 4.83 10.49
C PHE A 84 6.92 5.18 10.78
N TRP A 85 7.18 6.07 11.77
CA TRP A 85 8.55 6.47 12.09
C TRP A 85 9.35 5.37 12.80
N LYS A 86 8.67 4.37 13.37
CA LYS A 86 9.26 3.21 14.04
C LYS A 86 9.49 2.02 13.10
N VAL A 87 9.01 2.08 11.86
CA VAL A 87 9.22 1.01 10.86
C VAL A 87 10.71 0.85 10.58
N GLN A 88 11.22 -0.39 10.71
CA GLN A 88 12.62 -0.73 10.50
C GLN A 88 12.76 -1.76 9.37
N GLY A 89 13.94 -1.80 8.73
CA GLY A 89 14.26 -2.80 7.71
C GLY A 89 13.55 -2.64 6.36
N ASP A 90 12.57 -1.74 6.24
CA ASP A 90 11.77 -1.58 5.03
C ASP A 90 12.33 -0.49 4.10
N PRO A 91 12.74 -0.86 2.84
CA PRO A 91 13.29 0.10 1.88
C PRO A 91 12.27 1.15 1.42
N LEU A 92 10.98 0.77 1.26
CA LEU A 92 9.93 1.70 0.83
C LEU A 92 9.68 2.77 1.90
N ALA A 93 9.53 2.36 3.16
CA ALA A 93 9.41 3.30 4.27
C ALA A 93 10.63 4.23 4.40
N ARG A 94 11.83 3.69 4.14
CA ARG A 94 13.06 4.50 4.11
C ARG A 94 13.03 5.53 2.98
N ALA A 95 12.58 5.15 1.79
CA ALA A 95 12.47 6.03 0.64
C ALA A 95 11.43 7.14 0.89
N ILE A 96 10.27 6.81 1.48
CA ILE A 96 9.23 7.77 1.86
C ILE A 96 9.80 8.77 2.88
N ARG A 97 10.45 8.30 3.96
CA ARG A 97 11.07 9.18 4.97
C ARG A 97 12.15 10.08 4.36
N LYS A 98 12.94 9.58 3.41
CA LYS A 98 13.92 10.38 2.67
C LYS A 98 13.24 11.49 1.86
N LYS A 99 12.17 11.15 1.15
CA LYS A 99 11.38 12.12 0.37
C LYS A 99 10.76 13.19 1.27
N PHE A 100 10.16 12.82 2.40
CA PHE A 100 9.62 13.77 3.37
C PHE A 100 10.68 14.76 3.87
N ARG A 101 11.86 14.26 4.24
CA ARG A 101 12.97 15.12 4.69
C ARG A 101 13.47 16.06 3.58
N HIS A 102 13.61 15.53 2.36
CA HIS A 102 14.10 16.33 1.24
C HIS A 102 13.13 17.45 0.86
N GLN A 103 11.83 17.20 0.96
CA GLN A 103 10.78 18.16 0.66
C GLN A 103 10.39 19.03 1.87
N ASN A 104 10.99 18.81 3.04
CA ASN A 104 10.65 19.46 4.29
C ASN A 104 9.16 19.36 4.65
N ILE A 105 8.55 18.20 4.42
CA ILE A 105 7.15 17.90 4.74
C ILE A 105 7.07 16.73 5.71
N LYS A 106 5.96 16.62 6.43
CA LYS A 106 5.68 15.51 7.33
C LYS A 106 4.18 15.21 7.38
N PRO A 107 3.78 13.95 7.61
CA PRO A 107 2.40 13.60 7.89
C PRO A 107 1.84 14.43 9.05
N ALA A 108 0.58 14.87 8.94
CA ALA A 108 -0.07 15.71 9.94
C ALA A 108 -0.25 14.97 11.28
N ARG A 109 -0.45 13.64 11.22
CA ARG A 109 -0.57 12.77 12.42
C ARG A 109 0.18 11.46 12.23
N LYS A 110 0.35 10.71 13.33
CA LYS A 110 0.90 9.36 13.33
C LYS A 110 -0.08 8.39 12.68
N PHE A 111 0.44 7.36 12.02
CA PHE A 111 -0.37 6.31 11.41
C PHE A 111 0.33 4.96 11.51
N LEU A 112 -0.46 3.88 11.42
CA LEU A 112 0.02 2.51 11.48
C LEU A 112 0.48 2.02 10.11
N CYS A 113 1.54 1.21 10.15
CA CYS A 113 2.04 0.47 9.00
C CYS A 113 2.08 -1.01 9.31
N VAL A 114 1.75 -1.83 8.31
CA VAL A 114 2.12 -3.24 8.26
C VAL A 114 3.35 -3.36 7.37
N TYR A 115 4.41 -4.00 7.88
CA TYR A 115 5.70 -4.10 7.22
C TYR A 115 6.39 -5.41 7.61
N SER A 116 7.50 -5.76 6.97
CA SER A 116 8.35 -6.86 7.39
C SER A 116 9.73 -6.37 7.77
N GLU A 117 10.29 -6.93 8.84
CA GLU A 117 11.68 -6.72 9.24
C GLU A 117 12.67 -7.53 8.40
N GLU A 118 12.17 -8.52 7.63
CA GLU A 118 13.00 -9.30 6.72
C GLU A 118 13.68 -8.36 5.69
N LYS A 119 14.98 -8.50 5.55
CA LYS A 119 15.71 -7.80 4.48
C LYS A 119 15.26 -8.36 3.12
N PRO A 120 14.81 -7.53 2.17
CA PRO A 120 14.44 -8.03 0.84
C PRO A 120 15.59 -8.81 0.21
N LYS A 121 15.24 -9.94 -0.42
CA LYS A 121 16.21 -10.76 -1.17
C LYS A 121 16.64 -10.04 -2.43
N ALA A 122 17.78 -10.44 -2.99
CA ALA A 122 18.22 -9.94 -4.28
C ALA A 122 17.17 -10.28 -5.35
N ASN A 123 16.87 -9.32 -6.21
CA ASN A 123 16.10 -9.59 -7.40
C ASN A 123 17.00 -10.27 -8.43
N LEU A 124 16.75 -11.54 -8.69
CA LEU A 124 17.51 -12.36 -9.66
C LEU A 124 16.83 -12.35 -11.05
N GLY A 125 15.74 -11.62 -11.21
CA GLY A 125 15.08 -11.45 -12.51
C GLY A 125 15.92 -10.61 -13.46
N GLN A 126 15.73 -10.84 -14.75
CA GLN A 126 16.32 -9.99 -15.78
C GLN A 126 15.72 -8.59 -15.70
N ASP A 127 16.51 -7.58 -15.97
CA ASP A 127 16.05 -6.19 -16.14
C ASP A 127 15.13 -6.13 -17.37
N HIS A 128 13.85 -6.33 -17.15
CA HIS A 128 12.86 -6.06 -18.18
C HIS A 128 12.60 -4.56 -18.19
N SER A 129 13.22 -3.88 -19.13
CA SER A 129 12.83 -2.51 -19.45
C SER A 129 11.39 -2.55 -20.00
N CYS A 130 10.42 -2.02 -19.26
CA CYS A 130 9.08 -1.79 -19.79
C CYS A 130 9.20 -0.96 -21.07
N GLY A 131 8.70 -1.49 -22.20
CA GLY A 131 8.79 -0.82 -23.50
C GLY A 131 9.59 -1.59 -24.56
N THR A 132 10.18 -2.75 -24.23
CA THR A 132 10.79 -3.66 -25.22
C THR A 132 9.76 -4.65 -25.75
N SER A 133 10.01 -5.23 -26.96
CA SER A 133 9.17 -6.23 -27.62
C SER A 133 8.88 -7.48 -26.77
N ASP A 134 9.70 -7.75 -25.77
CA ASP A 134 9.61 -8.92 -24.88
C ASP A 134 8.87 -8.63 -23.56
N CYS A 135 8.27 -7.45 -23.44
CA CYS A 135 7.52 -7.08 -22.26
C CYS A 135 6.17 -7.83 -22.22
N ILE A 136 6.01 -8.75 -21.28
CA ILE A 136 4.76 -9.50 -21.03
C ILE A 136 3.64 -8.58 -20.49
N CYS A 137 3.98 -7.42 -19.95
CA CYS A 137 3.00 -6.42 -19.58
C CYS A 137 2.57 -5.66 -20.84
N ASN A 138 1.33 -5.87 -21.27
CA ASN A 138 0.71 -4.97 -22.24
C ASN A 138 0.97 -3.52 -21.80
N ASN A 139 1.50 -2.69 -22.70
CA ASN A 139 1.88 -1.28 -22.52
C ASN A 139 0.73 -0.44 -21.93
N THR A 140 0.35 -0.73 -20.71
CA THR A 140 -0.63 0.06 -19.98
C THR A 140 0.12 1.14 -19.22
N LYS A 141 -0.44 2.34 -19.15
CA LYS A 141 0.09 3.49 -18.39
C LYS A 141 0.47 3.16 -16.94
N TRP A 142 0.04 1.99 -16.44
CA TRP A 142 0.32 1.46 -15.09
C TRP A 142 1.76 1.04 -14.84
N ASN A 143 2.49 0.64 -15.90
CA ASN A 143 3.81 0.04 -15.77
C ASN A 143 4.94 0.84 -16.41
N SER A 144 4.61 1.95 -17.09
CA SER A 144 5.59 2.71 -17.90
C SER A 144 6.72 3.36 -17.11
N SER A 145 6.64 3.40 -15.78
CA SER A 145 7.65 4.05 -14.91
C SER A 145 8.42 3.10 -14.00
N LYS A 146 8.14 1.78 -14.03
CA LYS A 146 8.85 0.82 -13.18
C LYS A 146 10.12 0.34 -13.84
N ALA A 147 11.27 0.69 -13.26
CA ALA A 147 12.59 0.24 -13.74
C ALA A 147 12.83 -1.27 -13.53
N GLN A 148 12.12 -1.91 -12.60
CA GLN A 148 12.30 -3.32 -12.26
C GLN A 148 11.01 -3.92 -11.68
N ILE A 149 10.68 -5.15 -12.09
CA ILE A 149 9.57 -5.91 -11.52
C ILE A 149 10.09 -6.74 -10.34
N ASN A 150 9.56 -6.50 -9.15
CA ASN A 150 9.86 -7.28 -7.96
C ASN A 150 8.80 -8.35 -7.74
N GLY A 151 9.22 -9.62 -7.69
CA GLY A 151 8.33 -10.74 -7.41
C GLY A 151 7.80 -10.70 -5.97
N SER A 152 6.56 -11.17 -5.80
CA SER A 152 5.92 -11.30 -4.49
C SER A 152 5.40 -12.71 -4.30
N LEU A 153 5.53 -13.25 -3.08
CA LEU A 153 4.96 -14.54 -2.72
C LEU A 153 3.55 -14.35 -2.16
N CYS A 154 2.62 -15.18 -2.61
CA CYS A 154 1.21 -15.10 -2.25
C CYS A 154 0.98 -15.09 -0.72
N HIS A 155 1.66 -15.96 0.03
CA HIS A 155 1.49 -16.02 1.48
C HIS A 155 1.95 -14.73 2.18
N ILE A 156 3.01 -14.06 1.68
CA ILE A 156 3.48 -12.79 2.26
C ILE A 156 2.43 -11.70 2.05
N THR A 157 2.01 -11.48 0.82
CA THR A 157 1.00 -10.44 0.51
C THR A 157 -0.33 -10.71 1.20
N SER A 158 -0.73 -11.99 1.32
CA SER A 158 -1.94 -12.39 2.04
C SER A 158 -1.86 -12.07 3.53
N ILE A 159 -0.73 -12.35 4.18
CA ILE A 159 -0.57 -12.06 5.62
C ILE A 159 -0.52 -10.55 5.86
N PHE A 160 0.09 -9.75 4.98
CA PHE A 160 -0.03 -8.30 5.05
C PHE A 160 -1.50 -7.85 5.02
N GLY A 161 -2.28 -8.35 4.06
CA GLY A 161 -3.71 -8.03 3.95
C GLY A 161 -4.52 -8.49 5.17
N MET A 162 -4.31 -9.72 5.64
CA MET A 162 -5.00 -10.26 6.81
C MET A 162 -4.62 -9.52 8.10
N SER A 163 -3.36 -9.10 8.24
CA SER A 163 -2.92 -8.29 9.37
C SER A 163 -3.61 -6.92 9.39
N ILE A 164 -3.77 -6.28 8.23
CA ILE A 164 -4.50 -5.02 8.11
C ILE A 164 -5.99 -5.25 8.46
N ALA A 165 -6.61 -6.31 7.92
CA ALA A 165 -7.98 -6.66 8.24
C ALA A 165 -8.18 -6.89 9.75
N GLY A 166 -7.26 -7.58 10.42
CA GLY A 166 -7.27 -7.76 11.87
C GLY A 166 -7.20 -6.44 12.63
N ILE A 167 -6.37 -5.49 12.18
CA ILE A 167 -6.32 -4.14 12.79
C ILE A 167 -7.68 -3.43 12.65
N VAL A 168 -8.30 -3.49 11.46
CA VAL A 168 -9.61 -2.87 11.24
C VAL A 168 -10.66 -3.49 12.14
N VAL A 169 -10.75 -4.83 12.19
CA VAL A 169 -11.73 -5.55 13.04
C VAL A 169 -11.54 -5.17 14.50
N ASN A 170 -10.32 -5.24 15.04
CA ASN A 170 -10.05 -4.89 16.44
C ASN A 170 -10.40 -3.43 16.76
N THR A 171 -10.14 -2.51 15.83
CA THR A 171 -10.53 -1.11 16.00
C THR A 171 -12.06 -0.94 16.08
N VAL A 172 -12.80 -1.69 15.24
CA VAL A 172 -14.29 -1.62 15.23
C VAL A 172 -14.90 -2.19 16.50
N ILE A 173 -14.33 -3.28 17.04
CA ILE A 173 -14.84 -3.92 18.27
C ILE A 173 -14.29 -3.29 19.55
N GLY A 174 -13.40 -2.31 19.46
CA GLY A 174 -12.86 -1.57 20.61
C GLY A 174 -11.75 -2.30 21.38
N GLU A 175 -10.99 -3.19 20.71
CA GLU A 175 -9.83 -3.93 21.26
C GLU A 175 -8.47 -3.36 20.79
#